data_2a3e357b43f5146ac30d197771d47d0a
#
_entry.id   2a3e357b43f5146ac30d197771d47d0a
#
_cell.length_a   1.000
_cell.length_b   1.000
_cell.length_c   1.000
_cell.angle_alpha   90.00
_cell.angle_beta   90.00
_cell.angle_gamma   90.00
#
_symmetry.space_group_name_H-M   'P 1'
#
loop_
_entity.id
_entity.type
_entity.pdbx_description
1 polymer ?
#
loop_
_entity_poly.entity_id
_entity_poly.type
_entity_poly.pdbx_seq_one_letter_code
_entity_poly.pdbx_strand_id
1 'polypeptide(L)'
;MRTCAFVLVLTMTSAVFAAESPKWATADLRAGIIGTDTSHVPAFTGQFQAHPEWKIKVVAAFKGGSPDLPTSADRVEGFAKTIHDKYKVEIVGSIEELLRKVDVVLLESVDGRPHLAQVTPVLKAGKRVFIDKPLAASLEDARKIVQLSKETGTPFFSCSSYRFHPDIPRLRDNPGVGKVSKVQASSPFSKLEFHPDLYFYGIHGVEALHAVMGRGCVSVSRKVENGADITTGQWKDGRIGVYYGPAKGEKVPMLRVSGAAGTTESKGDEGYDSLVKAIAEFFQTGRPPVNPAETLEIFEFMTAAQMSKDRGGAPVSLDELRK
;
A
#
# COMPACT_ATOMS: atom_id res chain seq x y z
N MET A 1 -47.98 54.75 -23.91
CA MET A 1 -47.94 53.73 -22.84
C MET A 1 -46.68 52.86 -23.07
N ARG A 2 -45.67 53.02 -22.21
CA ARG A 2 -44.45 52.21 -22.27
C ARG A 2 -44.50 51.16 -21.18
N THR A 3 -44.55 49.88 -21.55
CA THR A 3 -44.60 48.74 -20.64
C THR A 3 -43.15 48.39 -20.26
N CYS A 4 -42.75 48.59 -19.01
CA CYS A 4 -41.51 48.09 -18.44
C CYS A 4 -41.68 46.62 -18.06
N ALA A 5 -40.92 45.74 -18.72
CA ALA A 5 -40.80 44.34 -18.32
C ALA A 5 -39.69 44.21 -17.25
N PHE A 6 -40.03 43.81 -16.06
CA PHE A 6 -39.08 43.43 -15.02
C PHE A 6 -38.60 42.01 -15.26
N VAL A 7 -37.30 41.84 -15.53
CA VAL A 7 -36.65 40.52 -15.58
C VAL A 7 -36.21 40.15 -14.16
N LEU A 8 -36.85 39.16 -13.59
CA LEU A 8 -36.48 38.59 -12.29
C LEU A 8 -35.32 37.59 -12.51
N VAL A 9 -34.10 37.97 -12.14
CA VAL A 9 -32.93 37.06 -12.16
C VAL A 9 -32.98 36.22 -10.88
N LEU A 10 -33.36 34.94 -11.01
CA LEU A 10 -33.27 33.96 -9.94
C LEU A 10 -31.83 33.50 -9.84
N THR A 11 -31.08 33.93 -8.82
CA THR A 11 -29.76 33.38 -8.48
C THR A 11 -29.98 32.07 -7.72
N MET A 12 -29.74 30.94 -8.42
CA MET A 12 -29.66 29.64 -7.76
C MET A 12 -28.30 29.55 -7.03
N THR A 13 -28.34 29.74 -5.72
CA THR A 13 -27.22 29.37 -4.84
C THR A 13 -27.19 27.85 -4.71
N SER A 14 -26.27 27.20 -5.36
CA SER A 14 -25.96 25.77 -5.16
C SER A 14 -25.41 25.58 -3.74
N ALA A 15 -26.23 25.08 -2.84
CA ALA A 15 -25.76 24.63 -1.54
C ALA A 15 -24.86 23.41 -1.76
N VAL A 16 -23.56 23.56 -1.59
CA VAL A 16 -22.64 22.44 -1.47
C VAL A 16 -22.92 21.77 -0.14
N PHE A 17 -23.65 20.66 -0.16
CA PHE A 17 -23.81 19.83 1.02
C PHE A 17 -22.43 19.21 1.35
N ALA A 18 -21.83 19.63 2.46
CA ALA A 18 -20.67 18.92 3.00
C ALA A 18 -21.09 17.49 3.33
N ALA A 19 -20.32 16.49 2.88
CA ALA A 19 -20.58 15.11 3.21
C ALA A 19 -20.51 14.93 4.74
N GLU A 20 -21.48 14.20 5.32
CA GLU A 20 -21.45 13.89 6.76
C GLU A 20 -20.19 13.10 7.11
N SER A 21 -19.57 13.47 8.23
CA SER A 21 -18.38 12.75 8.72
C SER A 21 -18.75 11.30 9.05
N PRO A 22 -17.93 10.31 8.61
CA PRO A 22 -18.13 8.93 8.98
C PRO A 22 -18.08 8.77 10.50
N LYS A 23 -18.80 7.80 11.06
CA LYS A 23 -18.85 7.55 12.51
C LYS A 23 -17.47 7.32 13.14
N TRP A 24 -16.51 6.82 12.37
CA TRP A 24 -15.14 6.62 12.83
C TRP A 24 -14.29 7.90 12.83
N ALA A 25 -14.68 8.97 12.15
CA ALA A 25 -13.94 10.25 12.10
C ALA A 25 -14.29 11.12 13.31
N THR A 26 -13.63 10.86 14.45
CA THR A 26 -13.98 11.44 15.77
C THR A 26 -13.11 12.61 16.18
N ALA A 27 -11.89 12.74 15.66
CA ALA A 27 -10.92 13.76 16.04
C ALA A 27 -10.30 14.46 14.83
N ASP A 28 -9.99 15.75 14.96
CA ASP A 28 -9.18 16.46 13.98
C ASP A 28 -7.71 16.05 14.16
N LEU A 29 -7.14 15.37 13.14
CA LEU A 29 -5.79 14.85 13.17
C LEU A 29 -4.88 15.59 12.19
N ARG A 30 -3.68 15.93 12.65
CA ARG A 30 -2.59 16.44 11.82
C ARG A 30 -1.73 15.28 11.36
N ALA A 31 -1.62 15.08 10.05
CA ALA A 31 -0.76 14.08 9.45
C ALA A 31 0.58 14.69 9.01
N GLY A 32 1.64 13.92 9.16
CA GLY A 32 2.98 14.24 8.66
C GLY A 32 3.46 13.22 7.65
N ILE A 33 4.25 13.66 6.68
CA ILE A 33 4.86 12.79 5.65
C ILE A 33 6.35 12.65 5.93
N ILE A 34 6.86 11.42 5.86
CA ILE A 34 8.29 11.10 5.82
C ILE A 34 8.58 10.48 4.45
N GLY A 35 9.48 11.11 3.67
CA GLY A 35 9.79 10.73 2.29
C GLY A 35 8.87 11.44 1.28
N THR A 36 9.48 12.23 0.38
CA THR A 36 8.74 12.98 -0.64
C THR A 36 9.18 12.58 -2.06
N ASP A 37 9.51 11.30 -2.26
CA ASP A 37 10.12 10.79 -3.50
C ASP A 37 9.22 9.83 -4.30
N THR A 38 7.92 9.77 -3.96
CA THR A 38 6.90 8.98 -4.66
C THR A 38 5.69 9.82 -5.07
N SER A 39 5.00 9.39 -6.13
CA SER A 39 3.73 9.99 -6.56
C SER A 39 2.59 9.84 -5.54
N HIS A 40 2.72 8.96 -4.56
CA HIS A 40 1.75 8.80 -3.47
C HIS A 40 1.64 10.08 -2.64
N VAL A 41 2.75 10.79 -2.42
CA VAL A 41 2.81 12.02 -1.63
C VAL A 41 1.77 13.06 -2.06
N PRO A 42 1.76 13.58 -3.31
CA PRO A 42 0.72 14.49 -3.76
C PRO A 42 -0.65 13.82 -3.92
N ALA A 43 -0.70 12.53 -4.25
CA ALA A 43 -1.95 11.80 -4.44
C ALA A 43 -2.70 11.65 -3.11
N PHE A 44 -2.06 11.15 -2.06
CA PHE A 44 -2.69 10.95 -0.74
C PHE A 44 -3.01 12.30 -0.08
N THR A 45 -2.10 13.28 -0.16
CA THR A 45 -2.38 14.64 0.32
C THR A 45 -3.63 15.21 -0.35
N GLY A 46 -3.77 15.01 -1.66
CA GLY A 46 -4.95 15.45 -2.42
C GLY A 46 -6.24 14.75 -1.98
N GLN A 47 -6.19 13.46 -1.68
CA GLN A 47 -7.32 12.70 -1.18
C GLN A 47 -7.78 13.21 0.20
N PHE A 48 -6.85 13.41 1.14
CA PHE A 48 -7.20 13.98 2.45
C PHE A 48 -7.80 15.38 2.34
N GLN A 49 -7.34 16.19 1.38
CA GLN A 49 -7.94 17.51 1.13
C GLN A 49 -9.34 17.41 0.49
N ALA A 50 -9.55 16.42 -0.39
CA ALA A 50 -10.84 16.20 -1.05
C ALA A 50 -11.91 15.63 -0.09
N HIS A 51 -11.48 15.04 1.02
CA HIS A 51 -12.33 14.39 2.02
C HIS A 51 -12.20 15.02 3.41
N PRO A 52 -12.60 16.30 3.59
CA PRO A 52 -12.51 16.98 4.88
C PRO A 52 -13.34 16.30 5.98
N GLU A 53 -14.36 15.52 5.61
CA GLU A 53 -15.17 14.70 6.52
C GLU A 53 -14.38 13.60 7.24
N TRP A 54 -13.19 13.23 6.75
CA TRP A 54 -12.30 12.30 7.45
C TRP A 54 -11.52 12.95 8.58
N LYS A 55 -11.56 14.29 8.68
CA LYS A 55 -10.90 15.09 9.73
C LYS A 55 -9.40 14.86 9.83
N ILE A 56 -8.73 14.69 8.70
CA ILE A 56 -7.28 14.50 8.62
C ILE A 56 -6.71 15.55 7.67
N LYS A 57 -5.68 16.27 8.13
CA LYS A 57 -4.97 17.25 7.31
C LYS A 57 -3.48 16.99 7.33
N VAL A 58 -2.86 16.89 6.15
CA VAL A 58 -1.41 16.85 6.01
C VAL A 58 -0.86 18.26 6.26
N VAL A 59 0.00 18.42 7.26
CA VAL A 59 0.48 19.74 7.71
C VAL A 59 1.98 19.93 7.57
N ALA A 60 2.77 18.85 7.65
CA ALA A 60 4.21 18.91 7.58
C ALA A 60 4.79 17.70 6.82
N ALA A 61 5.97 17.88 6.21
CA ALA A 61 6.70 16.80 5.55
C ALA A 61 8.22 16.93 5.75
N PHE A 62 8.87 15.81 6.04
CA PHE A 62 10.31 15.65 5.96
C PHE A 62 10.68 15.00 4.63
N LYS A 63 11.56 15.63 3.85
CA LYS A 63 11.86 15.19 2.49
C LYS A 63 12.36 13.73 2.42
N GLY A 64 13.31 13.37 3.27
CA GLY A 64 13.98 12.07 3.17
C GLY A 64 14.71 11.94 1.83
N GLY A 65 14.55 10.75 1.22
CA GLY A 65 15.16 10.42 -0.05
C GLY A 65 16.46 9.63 0.09
N SER A 66 16.79 8.88 -0.98
CA SER A 66 18.01 8.08 -1.09
C SER A 66 18.84 8.62 -2.27
N PRO A 67 19.93 9.34 -2.03
CA PRO A 67 20.70 10.02 -3.07
C PRO A 67 21.41 9.06 -4.04
N ASP A 68 21.65 7.82 -3.61
CA ASP A 68 22.22 6.73 -4.40
C ASP A 68 21.19 5.97 -5.25
N LEU A 69 19.90 6.31 -5.14
CA LEU A 69 18.82 5.68 -5.87
C LEU A 69 18.16 6.71 -6.81
N PRO A 70 18.40 6.68 -8.15
CA PRO A 70 17.85 7.65 -9.09
C PRO A 70 16.33 7.80 -8.99
N THR A 71 15.60 6.69 -8.81
CA THR A 71 14.14 6.70 -8.62
C THR A 71 13.69 7.56 -7.43
N SER A 72 14.53 7.76 -6.42
CA SER A 72 14.30 8.63 -5.27
C SER A 72 14.86 10.03 -5.54
N ALA A 73 16.17 10.12 -5.82
CA ALA A 73 16.92 11.37 -5.93
C ALA A 73 16.30 12.37 -6.95
N ASP A 74 15.83 11.86 -8.11
CA ASP A 74 15.28 12.68 -9.18
C ASP A 74 13.90 13.27 -8.87
N ARG A 75 13.20 12.78 -7.83
CA ARG A 75 11.79 13.12 -7.56
C ARG A 75 11.55 13.84 -6.24
N VAL A 76 12.45 13.68 -5.25
CA VAL A 76 12.25 14.18 -3.88
C VAL A 76 11.95 15.67 -3.82
N GLU A 77 12.68 16.51 -4.53
CA GLU A 77 12.48 17.96 -4.54
C GLU A 77 11.18 18.36 -5.25
N GLY A 78 10.86 17.68 -6.37
CA GLY A 78 9.68 17.98 -7.19
C GLY A 78 8.38 17.72 -6.43
N PHE A 79 8.27 16.61 -5.73
CA PHE A 79 7.07 16.31 -4.94
C PHE A 79 7.00 17.14 -3.65
N ALA A 80 8.14 17.39 -2.98
CA ALA A 80 8.18 18.32 -1.84
C ALA A 80 7.65 19.71 -2.24
N LYS A 81 8.14 20.25 -3.35
CA LYS A 81 7.64 21.53 -3.91
C LYS A 81 6.15 21.46 -4.23
N THR A 82 5.69 20.38 -4.84
CA THR A 82 4.27 20.21 -5.21
C THR A 82 3.36 20.29 -3.97
N ILE A 83 3.67 19.56 -2.89
CA ILE A 83 2.83 19.58 -1.68
C ILE A 83 2.93 20.90 -0.92
N HIS A 84 4.11 21.54 -0.92
CA HIS A 84 4.28 22.86 -0.33
C HIS A 84 3.44 23.92 -1.06
N ASP A 85 3.57 24.02 -2.38
CA ASP A 85 2.93 25.07 -3.16
C ASP A 85 1.41 24.89 -3.25
N LYS A 86 0.97 23.67 -3.52
CA LYS A 86 -0.45 23.37 -3.77
C LYS A 86 -1.24 23.20 -2.47
N TYR A 87 -0.68 22.50 -1.49
CA TYR A 87 -1.41 22.10 -0.28
C TYR A 87 -0.96 22.83 0.98
N LYS A 88 0.04 23.72 0.87
CA LYS A 88 0.60 24.49 1.99
C LYS A 88 1.17 23.62 3.10
N VAL A 89 1.71 22.46 2.73
CA VAL A 89 2.41 21.56 3.64
C VAL A 89 3.79 22.17 3.99
N GLU A 90 4.10 22.30 5.26
CA GLU A 90 5.40 22.80 5.73
C GLU A 90 6.50 21.75 5.50
N ILE A 91 7.62 22.14 4.89
CA ILE A 91 8.78 21.25 4.75
C ILE A 91 9.70 21.48 5.95
N VAL A 92 9.92 20.42 6.74
CA VAL A 92 10.72 20.47 7.98
C VAL A 92 12.10 19.83 7.79
N GLY A 93 13.03 20.18 8.68
CA GLY A 93 14.43 19.78 8.60
C GLY A 93 14.72 18.37 9.15
N SER A 94 13.86 17.81 9.99
CA SER A 94 14.08 16.48 10.58
C SER A 94 12.77 15.75 10.94
N ILE A 95 12.89 14.43 11.18
CA ILE A 95 11.77 13.62 11.66
C ILE A 95 11.34 14.06 13.07
N GLU A 96 12.27 14.43 13.93
CA GLU A 96 11.98 14.93 15.29
C GLU A 96 11.19 16.23 15.25
N GLU A 97 11.51 17.13 14.31
CA GLU A 97 10.73 18.34 14.09
C GLU A 97 9.31 18.01 13.60
N LEU A 98 9.17 17.09 12.64
CA LEU A 98 7.88 16.61 12.16
C LEU A 98 7.02 16.09 13.32
N LEU A 99 7.59 15.21 14.16
CA LEU A 99 6.86 14.54 15.24
C LEU A 99 6.29 15.51 16.28
N ARG A 100 6.88 16.71 16.45
CA ARG A 100 6.33 17.76 17.31
C ARG A 100 5.08 18.43 16.76
N LYS A 101 4.84 18.34 15.45
CA LYS A 101 3.78 19.06 14.73
C LYS A 101 2.57 18.20 14.41
N VAL A 102 2.69 16.86 14.46
CA VAL A 102 1.72 15.94 13.90
C VAL A 102 1.20 14.91 14.90
N ASP A 103 0.06 14.31 14.62
CA ASP A 103 -0.58 13.31 15.47
C ASP A 103 -0.41 11.90 14.88
N VAL A 104 -0.32 11.78 13.56
CA VAL A 104 -0.18 10.55 12.78
C VAL A 104 0.83 10.74 11.65
N VAL A 105 1.38 9.65 11.11
CA VAL A 105 2.47 9.70 10.12
C VAL A 105 2.17 8.82 8.90
N LEU A 106 2.46 9.35 7.72
CA LEU A 106 2.60 8.66 6.45
C LEU A 106 4.09 8.52 6.15
N LEU A 107 4.64 7.31 6.19
CA LEU A 107 6.02 7.05 5.76
C LEU A 107 5.95 6.57 4.31
N GLU A 108 6.35 7.43 3.38
CA GLU A 108 6.16 7.24 1.93
C GLU A 108 7.48 7.19 1.15
N SER A 109 8.63 7.04 1.79
CA SER A 109 9.90 6.85 1.09
C SER A 109 9.80 5.67 0.11
N VAL A 110 10.20 5.86 -1.16
CA VAL A 110 10.14 4.80 -2.17
C VAL A 110 11.15 3.67 -1.90
N ASP A 111 12.25 4.02 -1.26
CA ASP A 111 13.31 3.10 -0.85
C ASP A 111 12.98 2.47 0.51
N GLY A 112 12.86 1.15 0.55
CA GLY A 112 12.60 0.42 1.79
C GLY A 112 13.79 0.35 2.76
N ARG A 113 15.02 0.67 2.32
CA ARG A 113 16.23 0.59 3.15
C ARG A 113 16.21 1.53 4.37
N PRO A 114 15.81 2.80 4.27
CA PRO A 114 15.74 3.70 5.41
C PRO A 114 14.51 3.50 6.30
N HIS A 115 13.50 2.69 5.93
CA HIS A 115 12.22 2.61 6.63
C HIS A 115 12.36 2.26 8.11
N LEU A 116 13.21 1.29 8.48
CA LEU A 116 13.44 0.95 9.88
C LEU A 116 13.98 2.14 10.69
N ALA A 117 14.96 2.86 10.14
CA ALA A 117 15.52 4.04 10.80
C ALA A 117 14.48 5.18 10.89
N GLN A 118 13.71 5.41 9.84
CA GLN A 118 12.70 6.46 9.76
C GLN A 118 11.49 6.20 10.68
N VAL A 119 11.02 4.94 10.76
CA VAL A 119 9.85 4.59 11.57
C VAL A 119 10.17 4.47 13.06
N THR A 120 11.41 4.17 13.42
CA THR A 120 11.82 3.98 14.81
C THR A 120 11.44 5.15 15.73
N PRO A 121 11.77 6.41 15.43
CA PRO A 121 11.34 7.53 16.25
C PRO A 121 9.83 7.74 16.26
N VAL A 122 9.12 7.38 15.18
CA VAL A 122 7.66 7.50 15.07
C VAL A 122 6.97 6.54 16.05
N LEU A 123 7.36 5.25 16.02
CA LEU A 123 6.80 4.22 16.90
C LEU A 123 7.13 4.52 18.37
N LYS A 124 8.37 4.95 18.67
CA LYS A 124 8.77 5.36 20.03
C LYS A 124 8.01 6.58 20.54
N ALA A 125 7.58 7.47 19.65
CA ALA A 125 6.73 8.62 19.98
C ALA A 125 5.23 8.27 20.14
N GLY A 126 4.85 7.00 20.00
CA GLY A 126 3.46 6.54 20.12
C GLY A 126 2.56 7.00 18.97
N LYS A 127 3.12 7.39 17.82
CA LYS A 127 2.34 7.91 16.70
C LYS A 127 2.00 6.82 15.70
N ARG A 128 0.69 6.62 15.45
CA ARG A 128 0.19 5.70 14.43
C ARG A 128 0.83 6.02 13.10
N VAL A 129 1.26 4.99 12.36
CA VAL A 129 1.95 5.19 11.09
C VAL A 129 1.47 4.21 10.02
N PHE A 130 1.14 4.75 8.85
CA PHE A 130 1.09 4.00 7.62
C PHE A 130 2.49 4.00 7.01
N ILE A 131 2.99 2.82 6.65
CA ILE A 131 4.27 2.67 5.96
C ILE A 131 3.96 2.18 4.54
N ASP A 132 4.31 2.99 3.55
CA ASP A 132 4.11 2.60 2.15
C ASP A 132 4.93 1.35 1.81
N LYS A 133 4.49 0.66 0.77
CA LYS A 133 5.21 -0.53 0.29
C LYS A 133 6.56 -0.14 -0.38
N PRO A 134 7.59 -0.95 -0.21
CA PRO A 134 7.67 -2.11 0.67
C PRO A 134 7.84 -1.70 2.13
N LEU A 135 7.34 -2.49 3.08
CA LEU A 135 7.55 -2.23 4.52
C LEU A 135 9.04 -2.01 4.88
N ALA A 136 9.93 -2.73 4.21
CA ALA A 136 11.40 -2.63 4.34
C ALA A 136 12.08 -3.19 3.09
N ALA A 137 13.40 -3.06 2.98
CA ALA A 137 14.20 -3.68 1.92
C ALA A 137 14.65 -5.13 2.25
N SER A 138 14.37 -5.62 3.45
CA SER A 138 14.72 -6.97 3.89
C SER A 138 13.65 -7.57 4.80
N LEU A 139 13.58 -8.90 4.85
CA LEU A 139 12.72 -9.61 5.81
C LEU A 139 13.17 -9.35 7.26
N GLU A 140 14.47 -9.22 7.49
CA GLU A 140 15.02 -8.93 8.82
C GLU A 140 14.51 -7.58 9.35
N ASP A 141 14.61 -6.53 8.54
CA ASP A 141 14.15 -5.20 8.96
C ASP A 141 12.62 -5.13 9.07
N ALA A 142 11.88 -5.84 8.21
CA ALA A 142 10.44 -6.00 8.36
C ALA A 142 10.06 -6.63 9.72
N ARG A 143 10.81 -7.65 10.17
CA ARG A 143 10.63 -8.26 11.49
C ARG A 143 10.95 -7.28 12.63
N LYS A 144 12.03 -6.51 12.50
CA LYS A 144 12.39 -5.49 13.50
C LYS A 144 11.31 -4.42 13.62
N ILE A 145 10.72 -3.95 12.52
CA ILE A 145 9.60 -3.00 12.54
C ILE A 145 8.41 -3.57 13.28
N VAL A 146 8.01 -4.82 12.95
CA VAL A 146 6.89 -5.50 13.64
C VAL A 146 7.18 -5.68 15.12
N GLN A 147 8.40 -6.07 15.49
CA GLN A 147 8.81 -6.23 16.89
C GLN A 147 8.76 -4.90 17.64
N LEU A 148 9.31 -3.83 17.05
CA LEU A 148 9.30 -2.50 17.66
C LEU A 148 7.88 -1.96 17.87
N SER A 149 6.98 -2.19 16.90
CA SER A 149 5.56 -1.84 17.07
C SER A 149 4.92 -2.56 18.26
N LYS A 150 5.24 -3.85 18.47
CA LYS A 150 4.75 -4.60 19.64
C LYS A 150 5.34 -4.05 20.93
N GLU A 151 6.63 -3.77 20.98
CA GLU A 151 7.34 -3.27 22.16
C GLU A 151 6.82 -1.90 22.60
N THR A 152 6.54 -1.02 21.63
CA THR A 152 6.03 0.34 21.90
C THR A 152 4.51 0.38 22.09
N GLY A 153 3.79 -0.67 21.73
CA GLY A 153 2.33 -0.67 21.69
C GLY A 153 1.74 0.26 20.62
N THR A 154 2.57 0.73 19.68
CA THR A 154 2.15 1.68 18.64
C THR A 154 1.78 0.94 17.37
N PRO A 155 0.51 1.01 16.93
CA PRO A 155 0.07 0.28 15.75
C PRO A 155 0.57 0.93 14.46
N PHE A 156 0.86 0.07 13.48
CA PHE A 156 1.13 0.44 12.10
C PHE A 156 0.45 -0.53 11.13
N PHE A 157 0.39 -0.19 9.86
CA PHE A 157 0.22 -1.15 8.78
C PHE A 157 0.96 -0.71 7.52
N SER A 158 1.20 -1.66 6.64
CA SER A 158 1.81 -1.45 5.32
C SER A 158 1.10 -2.34 4.31
N CYS A 159 0.80 -1.81 3.15
CA CYS A 159 0.25 -2.59 2.03
C CYS A 159 0.28 -1.81 0.71
N SER A 160 -0.08 -2.50 -0.36
CA SER A 160 -0.35 -1.94 -1.68
C SER A 160 -1.83 -1.55 -1.84
N SER A 161 -2.12 -0.57 -2.71
CA SER A 161 -3.48 -0.24 -3.15
C SER A 161 -4.22 -1.43 -3.79
N TYR A 162 -3.49 -2.34 -4.45
CA TYR A 162 -4.05 -3.56 -5.06
C TYR A 162 -4.84 -4.41 -4.07
N ARG A 163 -4.48 -4.40 -2.78
CA ARG A 163 -5.21 -5.08 -1.71
C ARG A 163 -6.65 -4.56 -1.53
N PHE A 164 -6.91 -3.33 -1.94
CA PHE A 164 -8.20 -2.67 -1.79
C PHE A 164 -9.01 -2.61 -3.10
N HIS A 165 -8.62 -3.40 -4.11
CA HIS A 165 -9.40 -3.50 -5.34
C HIS A 165 -10.85 -3.90 -5.03
N PRO A 166 -11.86 -3.23 -5.63
CA PRO A 166 -13.28 -3.43 -5.30
C PRO A 166 -13.78 -4.87 -5.41
N ASP A 167 -13.18 -5.67 -6.30
CA ASP A 167 -13.55 -7.07 -6.51
C ASP A 167 -12.97 -8.04 -5.46
N ILE A 168 -12.02 -7.63 -4.62
CA ILE A 168 -11.38 -8.51 -3.63
C ILE A 168 -12.40 -9.20 -2.70
N PRO A 169 -13.37 -8.49 -2.09
CA PRO A 169 -14.37 -9.16 -1.24
C PRO A 169 -15.14 -10.25 -1.99
N ARG A 170 -15.59 -9.99 -3.21
CA ARG A 170 -16.29 -10.97 -4.04
C ARG A 170 -15.40 -12.17 -4.38
N LEU A 171 -14.15 -11.91 -4.82
CA LEU A 171 -13.21 -12.96 -5.24
C LEU A 171 -12.72 -13.82 -4.06
N ARG A 172 -12.65 -13.27 -2.87
CA ARG A 172 -12.27 -13.98 -1.65
C ARG A 172 -13.44 -14.78 -1.06
N ASP A 173 -14.60 -14.15 -0.91
CA ASP A 173 -15.69 -14.67 -0.07
C ASP A 173 -16.74 -15.45 -0.88
N ASN A 174 -16.99 -15.06 -2.15
CA ASN A 174 -17.96 -15.72 -3.02
C ASN A 174 -17.58 -15.59 -4.51
N PRO A 175 -16.53 -16.24 -4.96
CA PRO A 175 -16.08 -16.16 -6.36
C PRO A 175 -17.01 -16.88 -7.37
N GLY A 176 -17.96 -17.70 -6.92
CA GLY A 176 -18.88 -18.43 -7.79
C GLY A 176 -18.25 -19.58 -8.59
N VAL A 177 -17.05 -20.04 -8.21
CA VAL A 177 -16.27 -21.06 -8.92
C VAL A 177 -16.26 -22.42 -8.22
N GLY A 178 -17.11 -22.61 -7.21
CA GLY A 178 -17.07 -23.79 -6.34
C GLY A 178 -15.85 -23.78 -5.42
N LYS A 179 -15.35 -24.97 -5.06
CA LYS A 179 -14.15 -25.07 -4.19
C LYS A 179 -12.95 -24.48 -4.92
N VAL A 180 -12.41 -23.37 -4.39
CA VAL A 180 -11.22 -22.69 -4.95
C VAL A 180 -10.01 -23.60 -4.83
N SER A 181 -9.30 -23.77 -5.94
CA SER A 181 -8.06 -24.55 -6.04
C SER A 181 -6.84 -23.68 -6.34
N LYS A 182 -7.05 -22.58 -7.11
CA LYS A 182 -5.94 -21.71 -7.52
C LYS A 182 -6.38 -20.25 -7.55
N VAL A 183 -5.48 -19.38 -7.09
CA VAL A 183 -5.58 -17.91 -7.27
C VAL A 183 -4.32 -17.43 -7.98
N GLN A 184 -4.48 -16.64 -9.03
CA GLN A 184 -3.39 -15.93 -9.68
C GLN A 184 -3.58 -14.43 -9.50
N ALA A 185 -2.54 -13.75 -9.05
CA ALA A 185 -2.50 -12.30 -9.00
C ALA A 185 -1.37 -11.78 -9.88
N SER A 186 -1.61 -10.69 -10.60
CA SER A 186 -0.68 -10.13 -11.55
C SER A 186 -0.45 -8.65 -11.26
N SER A 187 0.80 -8.22 -11.42
CA SER A 187 1.19 -6.82 -11.44
C SER A 187 2.37 -6.64 -12.39
N PRO A 188 2.63 -5.42 -12.89
CA PRO A 188 3.87 -5.14 -13.61
C PRO A 188 5.07 -5.65 -12.82
N PHE A 189 6.07 -6.17 -13.52
CA PHE A 189 7.30 -6.64 -12.91
C PHE A 189 8.45 -5.69 -13.29
N SER A 190 8.88 -4.87 -12.33
CA SER A 190 10.12 -4.12 -12.44
C SER A 190 10.88 -4.20 -11.14
N LYS A 191 12.20 -4.11 -11.24
CA LYS A 191 13.12 -4.22 -10.13
C LYS A 191 13.54 -2.83 -9.66
N LEU A 192 13.90 -2.74 -8.41
CA LEU A 192 14.58 -1.59 -7.84
C LEU A 192 15.97 -2.03 -7.39
N GLU A 193 16.98 -1.23 -7.69
CA GLU A 193 18.35 -1.48 -7.25
C GLU A 193 18.41 -1.60 -5.72
N PHE A 194 19.25 -2.48 -5.22
CA PHE A 194 19.43 -2.79 -3.78
C PHE A 194 18.22 -3.46 -3.10
N HIS A 195 17.21 -3.91 -3.86
CA HIS A 195 16.06 -4.62 -3.32
C HIS A 195 15.91 -6.01 -3.94
N PRO A 196 15.37 -6.99 -3.21
CA PRO A 196 14.94 -8.25 -3.82
C PRO A 196 13.92 -7.98 -4.94
N ASP A 197 13.97 -8.80 -5.97
CA ASP A 197 13.24 -8.57 -7.24
C ASP A 197 11.76 -8.22 -7.08
N LEU A 198 11.04 -8.89 -6.17
CA LEU A 198 9.59 -8.70 -6.01
C LEU A 198 9.21 -7.51 -5.11
N TYR A 199 10.16 -6.91 -4.41
CA TYR A 199 9.85 -5.90 -3.37
C TYR A 199 9.39 -4.55 -3.94
N PHE A 200 9.65 -4.26 -5.22
CA PHE A 200 9.28 -2.96 -5.79
C PHE A 200 7.89 -2.96 -6.44
N TYR A 201 7.72 -3.61 -7.60
CA TYR A 201 6.41 -3.70 -8.28
C TYR A 201 5.73 -5.05 -8.10
N GLY A 202 6.49 -6.13 -7.98
CA GLY A 202 5.95 -7.47 -7.73
C GLY A 202 5.10 -7.55 -6.46
N ILE A 203 5.44 -6.76 -5.45
CA ILE A 203 4.71 -6.68 -4.18
C ILE A 203 3.22 -6.35 -4.38
N HIS A 204 2.84 -5.56 -5.38
CA HIS A 204 1.44 -5.24 -5.64
C HIS A 204 0.62 -6.49 -5.92
N GLY A 205 1.11 -7.37 -6.80
CA GLY A 205 0.44 -8.65 -7.09
C GLY A 205 0.49 -9.61 -5.91
N VAL A 206 1.61 -9.66 -5.16
CA VAL A 206 1.72 -10.52 -3.96
C VAL A 206 0.74 -10.07 -2.86
N GLU A 207 0.54 -8.77 -2.66
CA GLU A 207 -0.46 -8.21 -1.75
C GLU A 207 -1.89 -8.57 -2.17
N ALA A 208 -2.23 -8.43 -3.45
CA ALA A 208 -3.54 -8.84 -3.98
C ALA A 208 -3.77 -10.35 -3.84
N LEU A 209 -2.72 -11.16 -4.06
CA LEU A 209 -2.77 -12.60 -3.86
C LEU A 209 -3.12 -12.96 -2.42
N HIS A 210 -2.43 -12.38 -1.44
CA HIS A 210 -2.69 -12.63 -0.02
C HIS A 210 -4.02 -12.07 0.43
N ALA A 211 -4.51 -10.97 -0.15
CA ALA A 211 -5.84 -10.42 0.15
C ALA A 211 -6.98 -11.41 -0.19
N VAL A 212 -6.78 -12.29 -1.19
CA VAL A 212 -7.73 -13.33 -1.57
C VAL A 212 -7.43 -14.66 -0.89
N MET A 213 -6.16 -15.07 -0.84
CA MET A 213 -5.74 -16.37 -0.29
C MET A 213 -5.70 -16.39 1.24
N GLY A 214 -5.47 -15.25 1.87
CA GLY A 214 -5.13 -15.19 3.29
C GLY A 214 -3.77 -15.82 3.59
N ARG A 215 -3.44 -15.89 4.89
CA ARG A 215 -2.22 -16.53 5.40
C ARG A 215 -2.27 -18.05 5.26
N GLY A 216 -1.10 -18.67 5.22
CA GLY A 216 -0.95 -20.12 5.25
C GLY A 216 -0.10 -20.69 4.12
N CYS A 217 0.69 -19.85 3.44
CA CYS A 217 1.69 -20.33 2.50
C CYS A 217 2.76 -21.16 3.23
N VAL A 218 3.13 -22.32 2.68
CA VAL A 218 4.10 -23.23 3.28
C VAL A 218 5.36 -23.40 2.46
N SER A 219 5.28 -23.20 1.13
CA SER A 219 6.48 -23.24 0.26
C SER A 219 6.28 -22.39 -0.98
N VAL A 220 7.37 -21.91 -1.55
CA VAL A 220 7.39 -21.03 -2.72
C VAL A 220 8.43 -21.53 -3.72
N SER A 221 8.08 -21.55 -5.01
CA SER A 221 9.01 -21.73 -6.11
C SER A 221 8.86 -20.60 -7.14
N ARG A 222 9.96 -20.23 -7.81
CA ARG A 222 9.97 -19.15 -8.79
C ARG A 222 10.75 -19.53 -10.04
N LYS A 223 10.16 -19.23 -11.20
CA LYS A 223 10.80 -19.41 -12.51
C LYS A 223 10.48 -18.25 -13.44
N VAL A 224 11.33 -18.04 -14.42
CA VAL A 224 11.06 -17.17 -15.56
C VAL A 224 10.74 -18.04 -16.76
N GLU A 225 9.61 -17.82 -17.42
CA GLU A 225 9.15 -18.61 -18.55
C GLU A 225 8.54 -17.68 -19.60
N ASN A 226 9.04 -17.75 -20.83
CA ASN A 226 8.59 -16.89 -21.95
C ASN A 226 8.60 -15.37 -21.63
N GLY A 227 9.55 -14.92 -20.81
CA GLY A 227 9.66 -13.52 -20.38
C GLY A 227 8.74 -13.10 -19.24
N ALA A 228 7.86 -13.99 -18.78
CA ALA A 228 7.04 -13.77 -17.59
C ALA A 228 7.75 -14.29 -16.33
N ASP A 229 7.59 -13.59 -15.21
CA ASP A 229 8.05 -14.02 -13.88
C ASP A 229 6.93 -14.76 -13.16
N ILE A 230 7.12 -16.03 -12.84
CA ILE A 230 6.10 -16.89 -12.25
C ILE A 230 6.56 -17.35 -10.87
N THR A 231 5.92 -16.85 -9.83
CA THR A 231 6.15 -17.29 -8.46
C THR A 231 4.93 -18.06 -7.95
N THR A 232 5.15 -19.34 -7.59
CA THR A 232 4.08 -20.26 -7.16
C THR A 232 4.24 -20.59 -5.69
N GLY A 233 3.21 -20.31 -4.88
CA GLY A 233 3.09 -20.70 -3.49
C GLY A 233 2.14 -21.87 -3.29
N GLN A 234 2.47 -22.77 -2.36
CA GLN A 234 1.59 -23.83 -1.87
C GLN A 234 1.01 -23.42 -0.51
N TRP A 235 -0.32 -23.48 -0.37
CA TRP A 235 -0.99 -23.21 0.90
C TRP A 235 -1.26 -24.50 1.65
N LYS A 236 -1.27 -24.43 2.97
CA LYS A 236 -1.49 -25.59 3.87
C LYS A 236 -2.81 -26.32 3.63
N ASP A 237 -3.80 -25.67 3.05
CA ASP A 237 -5.11 -26.23 2.71
C ASP A 237 -5.16 -26.86 1.30
N GLY A 238 -4.02 -26.93 0.61
CA GLY A 238 -3.85 -27.50 -0.74
C GLY A 238 -4.11 -26.53 -1.89
N ARG A 239 -4.51 -25.28 -1.61
CA ARG A 239 -4.66 -24.25 -2.66
C ARG A 239 -3.29 -23.80 -3.18
N ILE A 240 -3.29 -23.37 -4.44
CA ILE A 240 -2.11 -22.84 -5.13
C ILE A 240 -2.31 -21.34 -5.31
N GLY A 241 -1.35 -20.54 -4.86
CA GLY A 241 -1.28 -19.11 -5.12
C GLY A 241 -0.17 -18.80 -6.14
N VAL A 242 -0.46 -17.99 -7.15
CA VAL A 242 0.52 -17.61 -8.17
C VAL A 242 0.62 -16.11 -8.26
N TYR A 243 1.81 -15.58 -8.04
CA TYR A 243 2.15 -14.25 -8.55
C TYR A 243 2.62 -14.41 -10.00
N TYR A 244 2.08 -13.60 -10.88
CA TYR A 244 2.40 -13.58 -12.30
C TYR A 244 2.85 -12.18 -12.71
N GLY A 245 4.13 -12.02 -12.96
CA GLY A 245 4.72 -10.82 -13.56
C GLY A 245 4.70 -10.96 -15.08
N PRO A 246 3.78 -10.30 -15.80
CA PRO A 246 3.58 -10.54 -17.23
C PRO A 246 4.79 -10.16 -18.06
N ALA A 247 4.97 -10.83 -19.18
CA ALA A 247 5.93 -10.46 -20.19
C ALA A 247 5.60 -9.07 -20.77
N LYS A 248 6.60 -8.39 -21.34
CA LYS A 248 6.43 -7.05 -21.91
C LYS A 248 5.31 -7.03 -22.95
N GLY A 249 4.27 -6.21 -22.71
CA GLY A 249 3.12 -6.03 -23.60
C GLY A 249 2.00 -7.06 -23.41
N GLU A 250 2.18 -8.05 -22.55
CA GLU A 250 1.12 -9.00 -22.22
C GLU A 250 0.07 -8.32 -21.32
N LYS A 251 -1.22 -8.52 -21.68
CA LYS A 251 -2.35 -8.02 -20.89
C LYS A 251 -3.00 -9.18 -20.15
N VAL A 252 -3.01 -9.09 -18.84
CA VAL A 252 -3.60 -10.10 -17.95
C VAL A 252 -4.48 -9.42 -16.91
N PRO A 253 -5.54 -10.08 -16.40
CA PRO A 253 -6.31 -9.54 -15.30
C PRO A 253 -5.46 -9.46 -14.04
N MET A 254 -5.75 -8.47 -13.19
CA MET A 254 -5.05 -8.34 -11.91
C MET A 254 -5.24 -9.57 -11.02
N LEU A 255 -6.46 -10.13 -10.98
CA LEU A 255 -6.78 -11.33 -10.21
C LEU A 255 -7.58 -12.32 -11.07
N ARG A 256 -7.24 -13.60 -10.92
CA ARG A 256 -7.97 -14.74 -11.48
C ARG A 256 -8.11 -15.82 -10.41
N VAL A 257 -9.35 -16.24 -10.16
CA VAL A 257 -9.69 -17.30 -9.18
C VAL A 257 -10.29 -18.47 -9.92
N SER A 258 -9.73 -19.66 -9.72
CA SER A 258 -10.16 -20.91 -10.37
C SER A 258 -10.57 -21.93 -9.32
N GLY A 259 -11.60 -22.69 -9.61
CA GLY A 259 -12.12 -23.75 -8.76
C GLY A 259 -12.83 -24.86 -9.53
N ALA A 260 -13.53 -25.72 -8.84
CA ALA A 260 -14.16 -26.91 -9.41
C ALA A 260 -15.24 -26.59 -10.47
N ALA A 261 -15.88 -25.42 -10.40
CA ALA A 261 -16.98 -25.03 -11.30
C ALA A 261 -16.55 -23.99 -12.35
N GLY A 262 -15.26 -23.64 -12.46
CA GLY A 262 -14.77 -22.71 -13.47
C GLY A 262 -13.78 -21.68 -12.96
N THR A 263 -13.73 -20.54 -13.64
CA THR A 263 -12.78 -19.44 -13.37
C THR A 263 -13.51 -18.09 -13.42
N THR A 264 -13.13 -17.18 -12.53
CA THR A 264 -13.59 -15.78 -12.50
C THR A 264 -12.42 -14.83 -12.36
N GLU A 265 -12.60 -13.57 -12.75
CA GLU A 265 -11.55 -12.56 -12.81
C GLU A 265 -12.00 -11.25 -12.17
N SER A 266 -11.03 -10.41 -11.76
CA SER A 266 -11.27 -9.01 -11.41
C SER A 266 -11.59 -8.20 -12.66
N LYS A 267 -12.32 -7.09 -12.48
CA LYS A 267 -12.69 -6.15 -13.54
C LYS A 267 -12.33 -4.72 -13.13
N GLY A 268 -11.88 -3.95 -14.11
CA GLY A 268 -11.46 -2.55 -13.86
C GLY A 268 -10.10 -2.45 -13.22
N ASP A 269 -9.75 -1.22 -12.89
CA ASP A 269 -8.49 -0.87 -12.27
C ASP A 269 -8.72 -0.45 -10.82
N GLU A 270 -7.69 -0.57 -9.99
CA GLU A 270 -7.65 -0.01 -8.65
C GLU A 270 -7.19 1.45 -8.70
N GLY A 271 -7.75 2.26 -7.79
CA GLY A 271 -7.25 3.59 -7.50
C GLY A 271 -6.62 3.63 -6.11
N TYR A 272 -6.34 4.84 -5.64
CA TYR A 272 -5.86 5.03 -4.27
C TYR A 272 -6.98 5.28 -3.26
N ASP A 273 -8.20 5.57 -3.70
CA ASP A 273 -9.30 6.04 -2.86
C ASP A 273 -9.61 5.07 -1.72
N SER A 274 -9.72 3.78 -2.03
CA SER A 274 -10.00 2.75 -1.02
C SER A 274 -8.85 2.58 -0.02
N LEU A 275 -7.59 2.65 -0.47
CA LEU A 275 -6.43 2.62 0.40
C LEU A 275 -6.38 3.85 1.31
N VAL A 276 -6.52 5.06 0.75
CA VAL A 276 -6.42 6.31 1.55
C VAL A 276 -7.56 6.40 2.55
N LYS A 277 -8.76 5.94 2.20
CA LYS A 277 -9.88 5.79 3.15
C LYS A 277 -9.53 4.82 4.28
N ALA A 278 -8.92 3.68 3.99
CA ALA A 278 -8.49 2.72 5.01
C ALA A 278 -7.37 3.30 5.91
N ILE A 279 -6.46 4.11 5.35
CA ILE A 279 -5.47 4.86 6.14
C ILE A 279 -6.17 5.87 7.06
N ALA A 280 -7.16 6.61 6.56
CA ALA A 280 -7.93 7.56 7.36
C ALA A 280 -8.64 6.87 8.53
N GLU A 281 -9.33 5.77 8.28
CA GLU A 281 -10.01 4.98 9.30
C GLU A 281 -9.02 4.41 10.34
N PHE A 282 -7.88 3.90 9.90
CA PHE A 282 -6.81 3.45 10.79
C PHE A 282 -6.28 4.58 11.67
N PHE A 283 -6.02 5.75 11.11
CA PHE A 283 -5.53 6.90 11.87
C PHE A 283 -6.52 7.35 12.93
N GLN A 284 -7.80 7.28 12.66
CA GLN A 284 -8.85 7.63 13.61
C GLN A 284 -9.05 6.55 14.68
N THR A 285 -9.08 5.29 14.30
CA THR A 285 -9.48 4.18 15.19
C THR A 285 -8.32 3.45 15.87
N GLY A 286 -7.10 3.54 15.31
CA GLY A 286 -5.95 2.75 15.72
C GLY A 286 -6.03 1.26 15.34
N ARG A 287 -6.99 0.85 14.52
CA ARG A 287 -7.18 -0.55 14.10
C ARG A 287 -6.57 -0.76 12.71
N PRO A 288 -5.43 -1.47 12.59
CA PRO A 288 -4.84 -1.75 11.30
C PRO A 288 -5.77 -2.63 10.43
N PRO A 289 -6.00 -2.26 9.16
CA PRO A 289 -6.80 -3.09 8.23
C PRO A 289 -6.05 -4.36 7.79
N VAL A 290 -4.73 -4.37 7.92
CA VAL A 290 -3.86 -5.50 7.59
C VAL A 290 -3.11 -5.94 8.86
N ASN A 291 -3.17 -7.23 9.15
CA ASN A 291 -2.45 -7.78 10.30
C ASN A 291 -0.94 -7.82 10.01
N PRO A 292 -0.07 -7.28 10.88
CA PRO A 292 1.38 -7.33 10.69
C PRO A 292 1.94 -8.75 10.46
N ALA A 293 1.30 -9.78 11.00
CA ALA A 293 1.70 -11.16 10.74
C ALA A 293 1.41 -11.61 9.29
N GLU A 294 0.43 -11.02 8.61
CA GLU A 294 0.20 -11.24 7.18
C GLU A 294 1.23 -10.50 6.34
N THR A 295 1.55 -9.26 6.71
CA THR A 295 2.64 -8.51 6.06
C THR A 295 3.97 -9.25 6.16
N LEU A 296 4.29 -9.86 7.31
CA LEU A 296 5.49 -10.71 7.43
C LEU A 296 5.45 -11.94 6.52
N GLU A 297 4.30 -12.63 6.40
CA GLU A 297 4.17 -13.77 5.49
C GLU A 297 4.33 -13.36 4.02
N ILE A 298 3.89 -12.17 3.63
CA ILE A 298 4.15 -11.58 2.31
C ILE A 298 5.66 -11.39 2.08
N PHE A 299 6.38 -10.89 3.08
CA PHE A 299 7.83 -10.75 3.01
C PHE A 299 8.55 -12.11 2.99
N GLU A 300 8.10 -13.09 3.76
CA GLU A 300 8.59 -14.48 3.71
C GLU A 300 8.36 -15.09 2.32
N PHE A 301 7.18 -14.89 1.73
CA PHE A 301 6.86 -15.34 0.37
C PHE A 301 7.83 -14.75 -0.66
N MET A 302 8.03 -13.44 -0.65
CA MET A 302 8.91 -12.75 -1.59
C MET A 302 10.39 -13.13 -1.39
N THR A 303 10.82 -13.30 -0.13
CA THR A 303 12.18 -13.76 0.19
C THR A 303 12.39 -15.20 -0.27
N ALA A 304 11.45 -16.11 -0.02
CA ALA A 304 11.49 -17.48 -0.51
C ALA A 304 11.50 -17.54 -2.04
N ALA A 305 10.77 -16.64 -2.71
CA ALA A 305 10.80 -16.52 -4.17
C ALA A 305 12.20 -16.12 -4.69
N GLN A 306 12.88 -15.19 -4.01
CA GLN A 306 14.26 -14.82 -4.36
C GLN A 306 15.21 -16.01 -4.16
N MET A 307 15.13 -16.68 -3.01
CA MET A 307 15.96 -17.88 -2.73
C MET A 307 15.69 -19.01 -3.72
N SER A 308 14.43 -19.23 -4.09
CA SER A 308 14.06 -20.23 -5.12
C SER A 308 14.71 -19.91 -6.47
N LYS A 309 14.64 -18.65 -6.91
CA LYS A 309 15.30 -18.20 -8.14
C LYS A 309 16.80 -18.49 -8.08
N ASP A 310 17.46 -18.14 -6.97
CA ASP A 310 18.92 -18.33 -6.79
C ASP A 310 19.31 -19.82 -6.73
N ARG A 311 18.34 -20.72 -6.40
CA ARG A 311 18.46 -22.18 -6.38
C ARG A 311 17.92 -22.84 -7.67
N GLY A 312 17.84 -22.11 -8.78
CA GLY A 312 17.39 -22.63 -10.07
C GLY A 312 15.91 -23.02 -10.14
N GLY A 313 15.07 -22.43 -9.30
CA GLY A 313 13.62 -22.67 -9.26
C GLY A 313 13.18 -23.74 -8.24
N ALA A 314 14.12 -24.30 -7.47
CA ALA A 314 13.77 -25.28 -6.43
C ALA A 314 12.82 -24.68 -5.39
N PRO A 315 11.82 -25.45 -4.89
CA PRO A 315 10.92 -24.97 -3.84
C PRO A 315 11.69 -24.64 -2.55
N VAL A 316 11.30 -23.53 -1.90
CA VAL A 316 11.81 -23.10 -0.60
C VAL A 316 10.66 -23.14 0.41
N SER A 317 10.86 -23.83 1.54
CA SER A 317 9.89 -23.85 2.65
C SER A 317 9.95 -22.53 3.41
N LEU A 318 8.77 -21.94 3.77
CA LEU A 318 8.73 -20.78 4.62
C LEU A 318 9.26 -21.07 6.04
N ASP A 319 9.22 -22.32 6.50
CA ASP A 319 9.80 -22.70 7.80
C ASP A 319 11.34 -22.57 7.82
N GLU A 320 11.99 -22.61 6.65
CA GLU A 320 13.43 -22.31 6.55
C GLU A 320 13.75 -20.86 6.93
N LEU A 321 12.84 -19.94 6.65
CA LEU A 321 12.98 -18.51 6.96
C LEU A 321 12.57 -18.16 8.40
N ARG A 322 11.81 -19.03 9.07
CA ARG A 322 11.25 -18.80 10.42
C ARG A 322 12.14 -19.30 11.55
N LYS A 323 13.23 -19.97 11.19
CA LYS A 323 14.26 -20.42 12.14
C LYS A 323 15.18 -19.25 12.50
#